data_6c583c1bc0dd4f59a691a10a7829f157
#
_entry.id   6c583c1bc0dd4f59a691a10a7829f157
#
_cell.length_a   1.000
_cell.length_b   1.000
_cell.length_c   1.000
_cell.angle_alpha   90.00
_cell.angle_beta   90.00
_cell.angle_gamma   90.00
#
_symmetry.space_group_name_H-M   'P 1'
#
loop_
_entity.id
_entity.type
_entity.pdbx_description
1 polymer ?
#
loop_
_entity_poly.entity_id
_entity_poly.type
_entity_poly.pdbx_seq_one_letter_code
_entity_poly.pdbx_strand_id
1 'polypeptide(L)'
;MKLALNGATTMKADLTTDIRAANTAGFDCLEIWASKLRDFLKSRTTAELKSLFTEQAIEPYSINSIERITFRDAEGHRALLAECEELCRIASEIDCPYIVVVPGLMPESASRELVIEESVRVLTELGAVAARHNIALAFEFLGQTDCSVQTLELADEIVRRVSRENVGLVIDSFHFYAGGSKVESINGLDPERLFIFHINDAEDRPRDELEDRHRLLPGLGILPLKEIIRALRLIGYDRVTSVEIFRPEYWELSPAELARDARQAVARVLDLA
;
A
#
# COMPACT_ATOMS: atom_id res chain seq x y z
N MET A 1 9.45 -13.98 0.61
CA MET A 1 8.36 -12.95 0.65
C MET A 1 7.03 -13.64 0.93
N LYS A 2 6.27 -13.15 1.92
CA LYS A 2 4.87 -13.54 2.15
C LYS A 2 3.99 -12.96 1.04
N LEU A 3 2.83 -13.58 0.78
CA LEU A 3 1.87 -13.08 -0.18
C LEU A 3 0.63 -12.54 0.52
N ALA A 4 0.22 -11.33 0.16
CA ALA A 4 -0.98 -10.69 0.68
C ALA A 4 -2.01 -10.42 -0.43
N LEU A 5 -3.28 -10.47 -0.05
CA LEU A 5 -4.38 -9.89 -0.82
C LEU A 5 -4.65 -8.49 -0.26
N ASN A 6 -4.74 -7.47 -1.13
CA ASN A 6 -5.22 -6.16 -0.73
C ASN A 6 -6.75 -6.09 -0.90
N GLY A 7 -7.45 -5.56 0.10
CA GLY A 7 -8.90 -5.42 0.09
C GLY A 7 -9.46 -4.57 -1.06
N ALA A 8 -8.64 -3.72 -1.69
CA ALA A 8 -9.02 -3.00 -2.91
C ALA A 8 -9.27 -3.92 -4.09
N THR A 9 -8.56 -5.05 -4.18
CA THR A 9 -8.72 -6.05 -5.24
C THR A 9 -10.14 -6.63 -5.26
N THR A 10 -10.73 -6.81 -4.08
CA THR A 10 -12.10 -7.32 -3.89
C THR A 10 -13.07 -6.23 -3.40
N MET A 11 -13.00 -5.03 -3.96
CA MET A 11 -13.61 -3.79 -3.45
C MET A 11 -15.07 -3.91 -3.03
N LYS A 12 -15.90 -4.69 -3.74
CA LYS A 12 -17.33 -4.88 -3.44
C LYS A 12 -17.62 -5.84 -2.27
N ALA A 13 -16.61 -6.59 -1.83
CA ALA A 13 -16.73 -7.49 -0.70
C ALA A 13 -16.60 -6.73 0.64
N ASP A 14 -17.19 -7.27 1.71
CA ASP A 14 -16.91 -6.82 3.06
C ASP A 14 -15.61 -7.42 3.62
N LEU A 15 -15.11 -6.88 4.73
CA LEU A 15 -13.86 -7.33 5.34
C LEU A 15 -13.88 -8.82 5.74
N THR A 16 -15.00 -9.33 6.21
CA THR A 16 -15.15 -10.75 6.56
C THR A 16 -14.98 -11.66 5.34
N THR A 17 -15.54 -11.24 4.23
CA THR A 17 -15.42 -11.94 2.94
C THR A 17 -13.98 -11.87 2.40
N ASP A 18 -13.31 -10.72 2.51
CA ASP A 18 -11.89 -10.57 2.11
C ASP A 18 -10.98 -11.54 2.88
N ILE A 19 -11.12 -11.62 4.21
CA ILE A 19 -10.33 -12.52 5.06
C ILE A 19 -10.54 -13.98 4.64
N ARG A 20 -11.79 -14.40 4.40
CA ARG A 20 -12.12 -15.76 3.96
C ARG A 20 -11.60 -16.05 2.56
N ALA A 21 -11.71 -15.09 1.64
CA ALA A 21 -11.21 -15.23 0.28
C ALA A 21 -9.69 -15.36 0.25
N ALA A 22 -8.97 -14.57 1.05
CA ALA A 22 -7.53 -14.66 1.23
C ALA A 22 -7.11 -16.05 1.74
N ASN A 23 -7.75 -16.56 2.80
CA ASN A 23 -7.49 -17.91 3.32
C ASN A 23 -7.75 -18.98 2.26
N THR A 24 -8.92 -18.96 1.61
CA THR A 24 -9.31 -19.97 0.62
C THR A 24 -8.38 -19.98 -0.59
N ALA A 25 -7.84 -18.83 -0.97
CA ALA A 25 -6.89 -18.70 -2.06
C ALA A 25 -5.44 -19.07 -1.67
N GLY A 26 -5.14 -19.22 -0.38
CA GLY A 26 -3.81 -19.54 0.15
C GLY A 26 -2.85 -18.34 0.20
N PHE A 27 -3.37 -17.16 0.49
CA PHE A 27 -2.54 -16.02 0.90
C PHE A 27 -2.10 -16.18 2.36
N ASP A 28 -0.98 -15.56 2.71
CA ASP A 28 -0.45 -15.53 4.09
C ASP A 28 -1.06 -14.37 4.88
N CYS A 29 -1.32 -13.25 4.20
CA CYS A 29 -1.68 -11.98 4.80
C CYS A 29 -2.85 -11.31 4.08
N LEU A 30 -3.48 -10.35 4.77
CA LEU A 30 -4.43 -9.39 4.17
C LEU A 30 -3.97 -7.96 4.47
N GLU A 31 -3.99 -7.10 3.45
CA GLU A 31 -4.03 -5.66 3.65
C GLU A 31 -5.48 -5.20 3.75
N ILE A 32 -5.81 -4.56 4.86
CA ILE A 32 -7.17 -4.18 5.21
C ILE A 32 -7.52 -2.85 4.54
N TRP A 33 -8.55 -2.83 3.70
CA TRP A 33 -9.04 -1.58 3.14
C TRP A 33 -9.77 -0.76 4.21
N ALA A 34 -9.31 0.48 4.45
CA ALA A 34 -9.72 1.29 5.62
C ALA A 34 -11.24 1.52 5.70
N SER A 35 -11.93 1.72 4.57
CA SER A 35 -13.40 1.88 4.61
C SER A 35 -14.12 0.61 5.05
N LYS A 36 -13.66 -0.57 4.63
CA LYS A 36 -14.23 -1.86 5.04
C LYS A 36 -13.99 -2.14 6.52
N LEU A 37 -12.83 -1.71 7.05
CA LEU A 37 -12.55 -1.75 8.49
C LEU A 37 -13.54 -0.89 9.26
N ARG A 38 -13.74 0.36 8.84
CA ARG A 38 -14.71 1.26 9.46
C ARG A 38 -16.13 0.69 9.40
N ASP A 39 -16.51 0.09 8.28
CA ASP A 39 -17.83 -0.54 8.13
C ASP A 39 -17.99 -1.75 9.06
N PHE A 40 -16.97 -2.59 9.18
CA PHE A 40 -16.96 -3.72 10.12
C PHE A 40 -17.15 -3.25 11.56
N LEU A 41 -16.44 -2.22 11.97
CA LEU A 41 -16.46 -1.68 13.33
C LEU A 41 -17.73 -0.91 13.70
N LYS A 42 -18.63 -0.62 12.75
CA LYS A 42 -19.97 -0.06 13.07
C LYS A 42 -20.84 -1.00 13.91
N SER A 43 -20.62 -2.31 13.80
CA SER A 43 -21.46 -3.32 14.47
C SER A 43 -20.66 -4.40 15.19
N ARG A 44 -19.35 -4.39 15.10
CA ARG A 44 -18.45 -5.37 15.69
C ARG A 44 -17.25 -4.69 16.36
N THR A 45 -16.49 -5.48 17.10
CA THR A 45 -15.33 -5.01 17.86
C THR A 45 -14.00 -5.41 17.21
N THR A 46 -12.92 -4.74 17.60
CA THR A 46 -11.55 -5.13 17.22
C THR A 46 -11.17 -6.52 17.74
N ALA A 47 -11.70 -6.92 18.91
CA ALA A 47 -11.48 -8.27 19.44
C ALA A 47 -12.12 -9.36 18.56
N GLU A 48 -13.32 -9.13 18.04
CA GLU A 48 -13.96 -10.04 17.07
C GLU A 48 -13.18 -10.10 15.75
N LEU A 49 -12.65 -8.95 15.29
CA LEU A 49 -11.82 -8.90 14.10
C LEU A 49 -10.52 -9.71 14.28
N LYS A 50 -9.84 -9.52 15.41
CA LYS A 50 -8.63 -10.28 15.75
C LYS A 50 -8.90 -11.81 15.82
N SER A 51 -10.04 -12.19 16.43
CA SER A 51 -10.47 -13.60 16.47
C SER A 51 -10.70 -14.14 15.06
N LEU A 52 -11.35 -13.38 14.18
CA LEU A 52 -11.60 -13.78 12.80
C LEU A 52 -10.31 -14.01 12.01
N PHE A 53 -9.32 -13.12 12.13
CA PHE A 53 -7.99 -13.30 11.53
C PHE A 53 -7.32 -14.58 12.03
N THR A 54 -7.37 -14.82 13.34
CA THR A 54 -6.80 -16.02 13.95
C THR A 54 -7.50 -17.32 13.48
N GLU A 55 -8.84 -17.33 13.45
CA GLU A 55 -9.65 -18.46 12.99
C GLU A 55 -9.39 -18.80 11.52
N GLN A 56 -9.13 -17.80 10.70
CA GLN A 56 -8.85 -17.99 9.28
C GLN A 56 -7.36 -18.18 8.98
N ALA A 57 -6.48 -18.14 9.99
CA ALA A 57 -5.02 -18.24 9.81
C ALA A 57 -4.47 -17.24 8.76
N ILE A 58 -5.00 -16.02 8.74
CA ILE A 58 -4.52 -14.89 7.92
C ILE A 58 -3.92 -13.84 8.85
N GLU A 59 -2.75 -13.30 8.50
CA GLU A 59 -2.14 -12.21 9.26
C GLU A 59 -2.67 -10.85 8.75
N PRO A 60 -3.18 -9.95 9.62
CA PRO A 60 -3.41 -8.57 9.22
C PRO A 60 -2.06 -7.88 9.01
N TYR A 61 -1.78 -7.42 7.80
CA TYR A 61 -0.45 -6.88 7.47
C TYR A 61 -0.39 -5.37 7.50
N SER A 62 -1.35 -4.70 6.87
CA SER A 62 -1.46 -3.25 6.90
C SER A 62 -2.92 -2.79 6.88
N ILE A 63 -3.16 -1.52 7.26
CA ILE A 63 -4.40 -0.80 6.98
C ILE A 63 -4.10 0.18 5.83
N ASN A 64 -4.78 0.03 4.70
CA ASN A 64 -4.64 0.84 3.51
C ASN A 64 -5.92 1.67 3.31
N SER A 65 -5.90 3.00 3.47
CA SER A 65 -4.80 3.91 3.77
C SER A 65 -5.29 5.17 4.49
N ILE A 66 -4.34 6.01 4.92
CA ILE A 66 -4.61 7.42 5.24
C ILE A 66 -4.27 8.24 4.00
N GLU A 67 -5.30 8.86 3.42
CA GLU A 67 -5.23 9.54 2.15
C GLU A 67 -4.75 11.00 2.28
N ARG A 68 -4.04 11.50 1.24
CA ARG A 68 -3.74 12.92 1.07
C ARG A 68 -3.14 13.59 2.30
N ILE A 69 -2.06 13.03 2.83
CA ILE A 69 -1.46 13.47 4.11
C ILE A 69 -0.84 14.87 4.04
N THR A 70 -0.45 15.36 2.85
CA THR A 70 0.25 16.65 2.66
C THR A 70 -0.65 17.77 2.17
N PHE A 71 -0.24 19.01 2.39
CA PHE A 71 -0.90 20.23 1.92
C PHE A 71 -2.33 20.43 2.41
N ARG A 72 -2.65 19.90 3.58
CA ARG A 72 -3.93 20.16 4.25
C ARG A 72 -3.89 21.50 4.97
N ASP A 73 -5.05 22.17 5.06
CA ASP A 73 -5.20 23.32 5.95
C ASP A 73 -5.11 22.90 7.44
N ALA A 74 -5.14 23.87 8.33
CA ALA A 74 -4.98 23.63 9.77
C ALA A 74 -6.08 22.73 10.38
N GLU A 75 -7.30 22.75 9.85
CA GLU A 75 -8.39 21.88 10.29
C GLU A 75 -8.21 20.47 9.76
N GLY A 76 -7.94 20.34 8.46
CA GLY A 76 -7.64 19.05 7.82
C GLY A 76 -6.40 18.38 8.42
N HIS A 77 -5.39 19.16 8.82
CA HIS A 77 -4.20 18.61 9.50
C HIS A 77 -4.54 18.06 10.90
N ARG A 78 -5.38 18.76 11.67
CA ARG A 78 -5.84 18.22 12.96
C ARG A 78 -6.67 16.96 12.80
N ALA A 79 -7.54 16.91 11.78
CA ALA A 79 -8.33 15.72 11.47
C ALA A 79 -7.43 14.54 11.05
N LEU A 80 -6.37 14.79 10.26
CA LEU A 80 -5.37 13.81 9.88
C LEU A 80 -4.66 13.19 11.09
N LEU A 81 -4.23 14.01 12.06
CA LEU A 81 -3.58 13.49 13.28
C LEU A 81 -4.55 12.63 14.11
N ALA A 82 -5.82 13.03 14.20
CA ALA A 82 -6.84 12.25 14.89
C ALA A 82 -7.15 10.92 14.19
N GLU A 83 -7.23 10.91 12.86
CA GLU A 83 -7.39 9.70 12.04
C GLU A 83 -6.20 8.75 12.22
N CYS A 84 -4.98 9.28 12.20
CA CYS A 84 -3.78 8.48 12.43
C CYS A 84 -3.78 7.84 13.84
N GLU A 85 -4.13 8.60 14.88
CA GLU A 85 -4.24 8.09 16.25
C GLU A 85 -5.27 6.96 16.35
N GLU A 86 -6.45 7.14 15.75
CA GLU A 86 -7.51 6.13 15.75
C GLU A 86 -7.08 4.85 15.05
N LEU A 87 -6.54 4.96 13.82
CA LEU A 87 -6.12 3.80 13.04
C LEU A 87 -4.93 3.08 13.69
N CYS A 88 -3.97 3.81 14.28
CA CYS A 88 -2.85 3.20 15.01
C CYS A 88 -3.31 2.41 16.23
N ARG A 89 -4.29 2.94 17.00
CA ARG A 89 -4.89 2.22 18.12
C ARG A 89 -5.57 0.93 17.65
N ILE A 90 -6.39 0.99 16.58
CA ILE A 90 -7.07 -0.18 16.01
C ILE A 90 -6.04 -1.19 15.51
N ALA A 91 -5.03 -0.74 14.76
CA ALA A 91 -3.97 -1.59 14.23
C ALA A 91 -3.23 -2.34 15.35
N SER A 92 -2.90 -1.64 16.44
CA SER A 92 -2.26 -2.25 17.62
C SER A 92 -3.15 -3.31 18.29
N GLU A 93 -4.47 -3.08 18.38
CA GLU A 93 -5.41 -4.02 18.99
C GLU A 93 -5.55 -5.33 18.18
N ILE A 94 -5.38 -5.28 16.86
CA ILE A 94 -5.49 -6.44 15.98
C ILE A 94 -4.14 -7.02 15.54
N ASP A 95 -3.03 -6.57 16.13
CA ASP A 95 -1.65 -6.97 15.77
C ASP A 95 -1.27 -6.67 14.29
N CYS A 96 -1.81 -5.58 13.72
CA CYS A 96 -1.52 -5.13 12.36
C CYS A 96 -0.35 -4.14 12.39
N PRO A 97 0.84 -4.46 11.85
CA PRO A 97 2.05 -3.66 12.11
C PRO A 97 2.17 -2.36 11.31
N TYR A 98 1.43 -2.23 10.19
CA TYR A 98 1.62 -1.12 9.26
C TYR A 98 0.34 -0.36 8.96
N ILE A 99 0.49 0.95 8.67
CA ILE A 99 -0.53 1.77 8.03
C ILE A 99 0.08 2.39 6.78
N VAL A 100 -0.57 2.22 5.64
CA VAL A 100 -0.20 2.89 4.40
C VAL A 100 -0.66 4.34 4.47
N VAL A 101 0.23 5.25 4.06
CA VAL A 101 -0.06 6.68 3.98
C VAL A 101 0.34 7.20 2.60
N VAL A 102 -0.53 7.99 1.97
CA VAL A 102 -0.31 8.49 0.61
C VAL A 102 -0.26 10.02 0.56
N PRO A 103 0.58 10.62 -0.31
CA PRO A 103 0.72 12.06 -0.42
C PRO A 103 -0.57 12.74 -0.94
N GLY A 104 -0.63 14.06 -0.77
CA GLY A 104 -1.69 14.88 -1.33
C GLY A 104 -1.44 15.30 -2.77
N LEU A 105 -2.38 16.06 -3.31
CA LEU A 105 -2.24 16.64 -4.64
C LEU A 105 -1.12 17.68 -4.68
N MET A 106 -0.51 17.86 -5.87
CA MET A 106 0.49 18.88 -6.12
C MET A 106 -0.17 20.26 -6.15
N PRO A 107 0.20 21.20 -5.26
CA PRO A 107 -0.28 22.57 -5.39
C PRO A 107 0.32 23.24 -6.64
N GLU A 108 -0.45 24.10 -7.33
CA GLU A 108 -0.07 24.74 -8.60
C GLU A 108 1.31 25.44 -8.57
N SER A 109 1.71 25.99 -7.43
CA SER A 109 2.97 26.76 -7.28
C SER A 109 4.02 26.08 -6.41
N ALA A 110 3.83 24.81 -6.03
CA ALA A 110 4.77 24.13 -5.15
C ALA A 110 6.06 23.78 -5.88
N SER A 111 7.20 24.19 -5.30
CA SER A 111 8.51 23.70 -5.73
C SER A 111 8.76 22.27 -5.20
N ARG A 112 9.68 21.56 -5.85
CA ARG A 112 10.13 20.25 -5.36
C ARG A 112 10.57 20.30 -3.88
N GLU A 113 11.31 21.33 -3.49
CA GLU A 113 11.79 21.47 -2.10
C GLU A 113 10.63 21.67 -1.13
N LEU A 114 9.63 22.48 -1.49
CA LEU A 114 8.43 22.65 -0.65
C LEU A 114 7.66 21.33 -0.46
N VAL A 115 7.57 20.50 -1.51
CA VAL A 115 6.97 19.15 -1.41
C VAL A 115 7.75 18.28 -0.43
N ILE A 116 9.07 18.30 -0.50
CA ILE A 116 9.92 17.53 0.40
C ILE A 116 9.77 18.02 1.84
N GLU A 117 9.89 19.33 2.08
CA GLU A 117 9.77 19.92 3.42
C GLU A 117 8.42 19.61 4.06
N GLU A 118 7.33 19.78 3.32
CA GLU A 118 5.98 19.47 3.80
C GLU A 118 5.80 17.97 4.09
N SER A 119 6.24 17.11 3.18
CA SER A 119 6.14 15.65 3.36
C SER A 119 6.96 15.18 4.57
N VAL A 120 8.18 15.68 4.73
CA VAL A 120 9.04 15.36 5.88
C VAL A 120 8.39 15.82 7.18
N ARG A 121 7.86 17.05 7.23
CA ARG A 121 7.17 17.58 8.39
C ARG A 121 6.00 16.69 8.81
N VAL A 122 5.10 16.41 7.87
CA VAL A 122 3.88 15.62 8.14
C VAL A 122 4.22 14.19 8.52
N LEU A 123 5.09 13.50 7.78
CA LEU A 123 5.51 12.12 8.10
C LEU A 123 6.24 12.04 9.44
N THR A 124 6.98 13.07 9.85
CA THR A 124 7.62 13.13 11.17
C THR A 124 6.59 13.20 12.30
N GLU A 125 5.53 14.01 12.12
CA GLU A 125 4.45 14.14 13.09
C GLU A 125 3.61 12.85 13.16
N LEU A 126 3.17 12.32 12.02
CA LEU A 126 2.43 11.05 11.95
C LEU A 126 3.25 9.88 12.50
N GLY A 127 4.55 9.80 12.18
CA GLY A 127 5.44 8.77 12.69
C GLY A 127 5.60 8.85 14.21
N ALA A 128 5.55 10.06 14.80
CA ALA A 128 5.55 10.21 16.25
C ALA A 128 4.23 9.73 16.90
N VAL A 129 3.10 9.93 16.21
CA VAL A 129 1.80 9.36 16.63
C VAL A 129 1.86 7.83 16.59
N ALA A 130 2.24 7.26 15.45
CA ALA A 130 2.29 5.83 15.23
C ALA A 130 3.24 5.08 16.19
N ALA A 131 4.38 5.69 16.51
CA ALA A 131 5.35 5.11 17.45
C ALA A 131 4.78 4.86 18.86
N ARG A 132 3.80 5.65 19.33
CA ARG A 132 3.13 5.43 20.62
C ARG A 132 2.35 4.12 20.68
N HIS A 133 1.97 3.60 19.53
CA HIS A 133 1.19 2.37 19.36
C HIS A 133 2.04 1.19 18.84
N ASN A 134 3.37 1.38 18.68
CA ASN A 134 4.28 0.42 18.03
C ASN A 134 3.88 0.12 16.58
N ILE A 135 3.34 1.09 15.86
CA ILE A 135 2.95 0.99 14.46
C ILE A 135 3.97 1.71 13.58
N ALA A 136 4.21 1.17 12.40
CA ALA A 136 5.00 1.81 11.37
C ALA A 136 4.12 2.34 10.24
N LEU A 137 4.57 3.43 9.62
CA LEU A 137 3.92 4.07 8.48
C LEU A 137 4.64 3.68 7.19
N ALA A 138 3.91 3.13 6.25
CA ALA A 138 4.38 2.76 4.92
C ALA A 138 3.96 3.86 3.92
N PHE A 139 4.93 4.71 3.54
CA PHE A 139 4.68 5.83 2.63
C PHE A 139 4.70 5.36 1.19
N GLU A 140 3.59 5.52 0.51
CA GLU A 140 3.41 5.16 -0.88
C GLU A 140 3.35 6.40 -1.76
N PHE A 141 4.24 6.49 -2.76
CA PHE A 141 4.13 7.51 -3.81
C PHE A 141 3.12 7.08 -4.86
N LEU A 142 2.43 8.05 -5.46
CA LEU A 142 1.41 7.79 -6.47
C LEU A 142 1.85 8.36 -7.82
N GLY A 143 1.91 7.51 -8.86
CA GLY A 143 2.39 7.90 -10.19
C GLY A 143 1.44 8.79 -11.01
N GLN A 144 0.28 9.20 -10.46
CA GLN A 144 -0.65 10.11 -11.12
C GLN A 144 -0.05 11.51 -11.27
N THR A 145 -0.35 12.18 -12.38
CA THR A 145 0.27 13.47 -12.76
C THR A 145 -0.06 14.62 -11.80
N ASP A 146 -1.13 14.51 -11.05
CA ASP A 146 -1.58 15.51 -10.06
C ASP A 146 -1.10 15.22 -8.63
N CYS A 147 -0.39 14.11 -8.40
CA CYS A 147 0.17 13.78 -7.10
C CYS A 147 1.44 14.58 -6.80
N SER A 148 1.64 14.95 -5.52
CA SER A 148 2.83 15.72 -5.11
C SER A 148 4.11 14.88 -5.06
N VAL A 149 4.02 13.57 -4.82
CA VAL A 149 5.18 12.65 -4.79
C VAL A 149 4.91 11.51 -5.76
N GLN A 150 5.53 11.54 -6.93
CA GLN A 150 5.20 10.67 -8.05
C GLN A 150 6.21 9.55 -8.29
N THR A 151 7.42 9.64 -7.71
CA THR A 151 8.50 8.71 -8.03
C THR A 151 9.14 8.11 -6.79
N LEU A 152 9.69 6.91 -6.95
CA LEU A 152 10.45 6.23 -5.91
C LEU A 152 11.62 7.09 -5.40
N GLU A 153 12.34 7.75 -6.31
CA GLU A 153 13.51 8.56 -5.96
C GLU A 153 13.14 9.72 -5.03
N LEU A 154 11.99 10.36 -5.29
CA LEU A 154 11.50 11.44 -4.43
C LEU A 154 10.99 10.90 -3.08
N ALA A 155 10.27 9.78 -3.10
CA ALA A 155 9.77 9.16 -1.87
C ALA A 155 10.91 8.66 -0.97
N ASP A 156 11.96 8.05 -1.54
CA ASP A 156 13.15 7.61 -0.80
C ASP A 156 13.90 8.79 -0.17
N GLU A 157 14.08 9.90 -0.92
CA GLU A 157 14.67 11.11 -0.37
C GLU A 157 13.89 11.66 0.83
N ILE A 158 12.55 11.70 0.72
CA ILE A 158 11.67 12.15 1.80
C ILE A 158 11.82 11.24 3.02
N VAL A 159 11.71 9.92 2.85
CA VAL A 159 11.79 8.95 3.95
C VAL A 159 13.15 8.99 4.64
N ARG A 160 14.24 9.18 3.90
CA ARG A 160 15.58 9.37 4.47
C ARG A 160 15.67 10.65 5.30
N ARG A 161 15.07 11.75 4.85
CA ARG A 161 15.06 13.03 5.60
C ARG A 161 14.18 12.97 6.86
N VAL A 162 13.10 12.16 6.87
CA VAL A 162 12.26 11.92 8.05
C VAL A 162 13.07 11.29 9.19
N SER A 163 14.03 10.42 8.89
CA SER A 163 14.98 9.83 9.84
C SER A 163 14.30 9.15 11.05
N ARG A 164 13.13 8.50 10.83
CA ARG A 164 12.43 7.66 11.81
C ARG A 164 12.40 6.22 11.35
N GLU A 165 12.77 5.26 12.20
CA GLU A 165 12.78 3.83 11.88
C GLU A 165 11.37 3.29 11.56
N ASN A 166 10.34 3.88 12.17
CA ASN A 166 8.94 3.50 11.94
C ASN A 166 8.28 4.23 10.77
N VAL A 167 9.04 4.83 9.86
CA VAL A 167 8.55 5.37 8.59
C VAL A 167 9.37 4.79 7.46
N GLY A 168 8.73 4.06 6.58
CA GLY A 168 9.36 3.40 5.42
C GLY A 168 8.53 3.55 4.17
N LEU A 169 8.82 2.76 3.14
CA LEU A 169 8.30 2.89 1.80
C LEU A 169 7.31 1.77 1.45
N VAL A 170 6.40 2.10 0.55
CA VAL A 170 5.71 1.16 -0.34
C VAL A 170 6.23 1.39 -1.76
N ILE A 171 6.50 0.31 -2.48
CA ILE A 171 6.64 0.33 -3.93
C ILE A 171 5.41 -0.33 -4.52
N ASP A 172 4.62 0.41 -5.30
CA ASP A 172 3.56 -0.14 -6.14
C ASP A 172 4.05 -0.20 -7.60
N SER A 173 3.93 -1.35 -8.25
CA SER A 173 4.43 -1.56 -9.61
C SER A 173 3.75 -0.66 -10.65
N PHE A 174 2.46 -0.35 -10.47
CA PHE A 174 1.73 0.58 -11.34
C PHE A 174 2.23 2.01 -11.16
N HIS A 175 2.27 2.51 -9.93
CA HIS A 175 2.74 3.86 -9.63
C HIS A 175 4.22 4.03 -9.97
N PHE A 176 5.02 2.99 -9.75
CA PHE A 176 6.42 2.97 -10.18
C PHE A 176 6.58 3.22 -11.68
N TYR A 177 5.78 2.53 -12.49
CA TYR A 177 5.81 2.69 -13.94
C TYR A 177 5.18 4.01 -14.40
N ALA A 178 3.97 4.33 -13.92
CA ALA A 178 3.24 5.54 -14.30
C ALA A 178 4.01 6.82 -13.96
N GLY A 179 4.62 6.89 -12.77
CA GLY A 179 5.44 8.01 -12.33
C GLY A 179 6.81 8.12 -13.00
N GLY A 180 7.23 7.08 -13.75
CA GLY A 180 8.49 7.08 -14.47
C GLY A 180 9.73 6.77 -13.63
N SER A 181 9.56 6.11 -12.49
CA SER A 181 10.67 5.61 -11.67
C SER A 181 11.56 4.63 -12.44
N LYS A 182 12.82 4.54 -12.07
CA LYS A 182 13.82 3.68 -12.73
C LYS A 182 14.10 2.45 -11.88
N VAL A 183 14.20 1.28 -12.51
CA VAL A 183 14.52 0.02 -11.80
C VAL A 183 15.83 0.13 -11.03
N GLU A 184 16.81 0.85 -11.59
CA GLU A 184 18.12 1.07 -10.96
C GLU A 184 18.00 1.81 -9.61
N SER A 185 16.96 2.61 -9.41
CA SER A 185 16.73 3.33 -8.15
C SER A 185 16.43 2.39 -6.99
N ILE A 186 15.92 1.19 -7.26
CA ILE A 186 15.69 0.16 -6.24
C ILE A 186 17.02 -0.28 -5.59
N ASN A 187 18.11 -0.33 -6.36
CA ASN A 187 19.42 -0.82 -5.88
C ASN A 187 20.01 0.00 -4.72
N GLY A 188 19.57 1.25 -4.56
CA GLY A 188 20.04 2.15 -3.50
C GLY A 188 19.17 2.16 -2.25
N LEU A 189 18.09 1.41 -2.22
CA LEU A 189 17.17 1.39 -1.09
C LEU A 189 17.74 0.56 0.07
N ASP A 190 17.35 0.96 1.28
CA ASP A 190 17.48 0.13 2.47
C ASP A 190 16.30 -0.86 2.53
N PRO A 191 16.52 -2.18 2.39
CA PRO A 191 15.42 -3.16 2.42
C PRO A 191 14.66 -3.17 3.74
N GLU A 192 15.30 -2.76 4.85
CA GLU A 192 14.64 -2.65 6.14
C GLU A 192 13.64 -1.48 6.20
N ARG A 193 13.79 -0.51 5.31
CA ARG A 193 12.88 0.64 5.16
C ARG A 193 11.84 0.45 4.06
N LEU A 194 11.88 -0.64 3.31
CA LEU A 194 10.85 -1.01 2.35
C LEU A 194 9.90 -2.02 3.02
N PHE A 195 8.69 -1.58 3.33
CA PHE A 195 7.74 -2.37 4.14
C PHE A 195 6.80 -3.21 3.29
N ILE A 196 6.38 -2.70 2.13
CA ILE A 196 5.38 -3.34 1.28
C ILE A 196 5.79 -3.22 -0.20
N PHE A 197 5.58 -4.30 -0.95
CA PHE A 197 5.58 -4.27 -2.40
C PHE A 197 4.17 -4.57 -2.91
N HIS A 198 3.49 -3.56 -3.46
CA HIS A 198 2.24 -3.75 -4.18
C HIS A 198 2.52 -4.23 -5.60
N ILE A 199 1.97 -5.39 -5.95
CA ILE A 199 2.14 -5.99 -7.26
C ILE A 199 0.81 -6.00 -8.02
N ASN A 200 0.86 -5.49 -9.22
CA ASN A 200 -0.18 -5.49 -10.24
C ASN A 200 0.49 -5.41 -11.61
N ASP A 201 -0.27 -5.40 -12.67
CA ASP A 201 0.18 -5.10 -14.03
C ASP A 201 -0.69 -4.00 -14.61
N ALA A 202 -0.43 -3.55 -15.83
CA ALA A 202 -1.20 -2.49 -16.48
C ALA A 202 -1.41 -2.75 -17.98
N GLU A 203 -2.52 -2.21 -18.50
CA GLU A 203 -2.80 -2.16 -19.92
C GLU A 203 -1.70 -1.40 -20.68
N ASP A 204 -1.49 -1.75 -21.96
CA ASP A 204 -0.57 -1.04 -22.86
C ASP A 204 -1.16 0.33 -23.26
N ARG A 205 -0.79 1.33 -22.47
CA ARG A 205 -1.23 2.73 -22.65
C ARG A 205 -0.07 3.69 -22.42
N PRO A 206 -0.14 4.93 -22.96
CA PRO A 206 0.74 6.01 -22.55
C PRO A 206 0.71 6.20 -21.02
N ARG A 207 1.87 6.49 -20.42
CA ARG A 207 1.98 6.59 -18.95
C ARG A 207 1.07 7.66 -18.35
N ASP A 208 0.91 8.77 -19.03
CA ASP A 208 0.08 9.90 -18.62
C ASP A 208 -1.44 9.66 -18.79
N GLU A 209 -1.81 8.58 -19.50
CA GLU A 209 -3.20 8.12 -19.64
C GLU A 209 -3.54 6.95 -18.69
N LEU A 210 -2.56 6.45 -17.94
CA LEU A 210 -2.79 5.36 -17.01
C LEU A 210 -3.58 5.84 -15.78
N GLU A 211 -4.66 5.13 -15.49
CA GLU A 211 -5.50 5.29 -14.32
C GLU A 211 -5.63 3.96 -13.58
N ASP A 212 -5.97 3.97 -12.31
CA ASP A 212 -6.07 2.75 -11.48
C ASP A 212 -6.98 1.66 -12.07
N ARG A 213 -8.03 2.03 -12.81
CA ARG A 213 -8.91 1.09 -13.52
C ARG A 213 -8.22 0.30 -14.63
N HIS A 214 -7.05 0.73 -15.07
CA HIS A 214 -6.25 0.05 -16.11
C HIS A 214 -5.30 -1.00 -15.51
N ARG A 215 -5.34 -1.21 -14.19
CA ARG A 215 -4.56 -2.26 -13.54
C ARG A 215 -5.05 -3.64 -13.96
N LEU A 216 -4.11 -4.58 -14.08
CA LEU A 216 -4.33 -5.98 -14.45
C LEU A 216 -3.73 -6.91 -13.39
N LEU A 217 -4.15 -8.16 -13.41
CA LEU A 217 -3.47 -9.22 -12.65
C LEU A 217 -2.00 -9.32 -13.09
N PRO A 218 -1.06 -9.57 -12.16
CA PRO A 218 0.37 -9.67 -12.44
C PRO A 218 0.69 -10.61 -13.60
N GLY A 219 1.47 -10.13 -14.56
CA GLY A 219 1.89 -10.86 -15.74
C GLY A 219 0.92 -10.82 -16.93
N LEU A 220 -0.15 -10.02 -16.85
CA LEU A 220 -1.11 -9.83 -17.95
C LEU A 220 -0.93 -8.51 -18.72
N GLY A 221 0.04 -7.69 -18.36
CA GLY A 221 0.26 -6.38 -18.94
C GLY A 221 1.71 -6.12 -19.35
N ILE A 222 2.09 -4.85 -19.28
CA ILE A 222 3.36 -4.35 -19.82
C ILE A 222 4.39 -3.94 -18.75
N LEU A 223 4.05 -4.01 -17.47
CA LEU A 223 4.95 -3.53 -16.43
C LEU A 223 6.23 -4.39 -16.34
N PRO A 224 7.40 -3.79 -16.05
CA PRO A 224 8.67 -4.51 -15.97
C PRO A 224 8.80 -5.30 -14.65
N LEU A 225 7.80 -6.18 -14.36
CA LEU A 225 7.69 -6.88 -13.09
C LEU A 225 8.90 -7.76 -12.78
N LYS A 226 9.44 -8.43 -13.80
CA LYS A 226 10.63 -9.30 -13.61
C LYS A 226 11.85 -8.51 -13.17
N GLU A 227 12.08 -7.36 -13.78
CA GLU A 227 13.16 -6.45 -13.46
C GLU A 227 13.02 -5.87 -12.06
N ILE A 228 11.80 -5.43 -11.69
CA ILE A 228 11.49 -4.92 -10.35
C ILE A 228 11.72 -6.01 -9.29
N ILE A 229 11.17 -7.21 -9.48
CA ILE A 229 11.30 -8.32 -8.53
C ILE A 229 12.77 -8.73 -8.37
N ARG A 230 13.54 -8.78 -9.47
CA ARG A 230 14.99 -9.08 -9.40
C ARG A 230 15.74 -8.02 -8.61
N ALA A 231 15.46 -6.74 -8.84
CA ALA A 231 16.09 -5.66 -8.09
C ALA A 231 15.72 -5.73 -6.59
N LEU A 232 14.46 -6.01 -6.24
CA LEU A 232 14.03 -6.21 -4.86
C LEU A 232 14.75 -7.39 -4.19
N ARG A 233 14.90 -8.52 -4.89
CA ARG A 233 15.67 -9.67 -4.38
C ARG A 233 17.15 -9.36 -4.21
N LEU A 234 17.74 -8.60 -5.12
CA LEU A 234 19.15 -8.22 -5.05
C LEU A 234 19.48 -7.35 -3.83
N ILE A 235 18.58 -6.48 -3.40
CA ILE A 235 18.76 -5.69 -2.18
C ILE A 235 18.39 -6.48 -0.90
N GLY A 236 17.89 -7.71 -1.02
CA GLY A 236 17.52 -8.55 0.11
C GLY A 236 16.11 -8.29 0.64
N TYR A 237 15.21 -7.67 -0.13
CA TYR A 237 13.81 -7.52 0.28
C TYR A 237 13.12 -8.86 0.41
N ASP A 238 12.61 -9.18 1.60
CA ASP A 238 11.95 -10.47 1.92
C ASP A 238 10.67 -10.31 2.77
N ARG A 239 9.98 -9.18 2.68
CA ARG A 239 8.75 -8.93 3.44
C ARG A 239 7.52 -9.43 2.67
N VAL A 240 6.57 -8.57 2.35
CA VAL A 240 5.30 -8.92 1.71
C VAL A 240 5.26 -8.47 0.25
N THR A 241 4.66 -9.30 -0.59
CA THR A 241 4.19 -8.92 -1.93
C THR A 241 2.67 -8.98 -1.92
N SER A 242 2.01 -7.86 -2.09
CA SER A 242 0.57 -7.71 -1.95
C SER A 242 -0.09 -7.38 -3.28
N VAL A 243 -1.12 -8.14 -3.65
CA VAL A 243 -1.85 -7.90 -4.90
C VAL A 243 -2.88 -6.81 -4.68
N GLU A 244 -2.67 -5.66 -5.35
CA GLU A 244 -3.55 -4.49 -5.27
C GLU A 244 -4.06 -4.07 -6.64
N ILE A 245 -5.36 -4.21 -6.89
CA ILE A 245 -5.96 -3.95 -8.22
C ILE A 245 -7.28 -3.20 -8.09
N PHE A 246 -7.35 -2.04 -8.74
CA PHE A 246 -8.55 -1.19 -8.79
C PHE A 246 -9.26 -1.32 -10.15
N ARG A 247 -9.64 -2.54 -10.53
CA ARG A 247 -10.31 -2.80 -11.81
C ARG A 247 -11.78 -3.13 -11.61
N PRO A 248 -12.72 -2.27 -12.06
CA PRO A 248 -14.17 -2.47 -11.87
C PRO A 248 -14.68 -3.80 -12.44
N GLU A 249 -14.15 -4.25 -13.57
CA GLU A 249 -14.54 -5.50 -14.20
C GLU A 249 -14.20 -6.72 -13.33
N TYR A 250 -13.09 -6.66 -12.57
CA TYR A 250 -12.74 -7.73 -11.65
C TYR A 250 -13.63 -7.76 -10.42
N TRP A 251 -14.17 -6.61 -10.01
CA TRP A 251 -15.09 -6.53 -8.86
C TRP A 251 -16.46 -7.17 -9.13
N GLU A 252 -16.77 -7.55 -10.39
CA GLU A 252 -17.96 -8.33 -10.75
C GLU A 252 -17.76 -9.85 -10.54
N LEU A 253 -16.52 -10.30 -10.38
CA LEU A 253 -16.21 -11.70 -10.09
C LEU A 253 -16.50 -12.02 -8.61
N SER A 254 -16.68 -13.31 -8.30
CA SER A 254 -16.76 -13.69 -6.90
C SER A 254 -15.42 -13.41 -6.21
N PRO A 255 -15.41 -12.88 -4.97
CA PRO A 255 -14.17 -12.57 -4.26
C PRO A 255 -13.22 -13.77 -4.12
N ALA A 256 -13.77 -14.98 -3.95
CA ALA A 256 -12.96 -16.20 -3.84
C ALA A 256 -12.33 -16.62 -5.17
N GLU A 257 -13.00 -16.42 -6.31
CA GLU A 257 -12.44 -16.66 -7.63
C GLU A 257 -11.34 -15.65 -7.95
N LEU A 258 -11.63 -14.36 -7.76
CA LEU A 258 -10.66 -13.30 -8.01
C LEU A 258 -9.41 -13.44 -7.11
N ALA A 259 -9.57 -13.75 -5.84
CA ALA A 259 -8.46 -13.99 -4.93
C ALA A 259 -7.59 -15.18 -5.38
N ARG A 260 -8.21 -16.26 -5.88
CA ARG A 260 -7.49 -17.43 -6.42
C ARG A 260 -6.70 -17.08 -7.67
N ASP A 261 -7.32 -16.34 -8.60
CA ASP A 261 -6.67 -15.91 -9.83
C ASP A 261 -5.50 -14.97 -9.54
N ALA A 262 -5.68 -14.03 -8.61
CA ALA A 262 -4.64 -13.13 -8.13
C ALA A 262 -3.47 -13.90 -7.50
N ARG A 263 -3.76 -14.89 -6.64
CA ARG A 263 -2.74 -15.73 -5.99
C ARG A 263 -1.92 -16.54 -7.01
N GLN A 264 -2.59 -17.09 -8.04
CA GLN A 264 -1.93 -17.81 -9.11
C GLN A 264 -1.10 -16.90 -10.01
N ALA A 265 -1.59 -15.70 -10.30
CA ALA A 265 -0.90 -14.71 -11.13
C ALA A 265 0.41 -14.26 -10.46
N VAL A 266 0.35 -13.85 -9.18
CA VAL A 266 1.54 -13.42 -8.46
C VAL A 266 2.56 -14.55 -8.29
N ALA A 267 2.13 -15.78 -7.99
CA ALA A 267 3.03 -16.92 -7.88
C ALA A 267 3.81 -17.16 -9.18
N ARG A 268 3.12 -17.17 -10.32
CA ARG A 268 3.76 -17.33 -11.64
C ARG A 268 4.81 -16.26 -11.92
N VAL A 269 4.53 -15.01 -11.61
CA VAL A 269 5.47 -13.90 -11.86
C VAL A 269 6.68 -13.99 -10.94
N LEU A 270 6.49 -14.35 -9.68
CA LEU A 270 7.58 -14.54 -8.73
C LEU A 270 8.47 -15.74 -9.10
N ASP A 271 7.91 -16.82 -9.62
CA ASP A 271 8.66 -17.99 -10.06
C ASP A 271 9.51 -17.72 -11.33
N LEU A 272 9.11 -16.76 -12.16
CA LEU A 272 9.77 -16.39 -13.42
C LEU A 272 10.85 -15.31 -13.26
N ALA A 273 10.92 -14.61 -12.15
CA ALA A 273 11.85 -13.54 -11.84
C ALA A 273 13.03 -14.04 -11.02
#